data_b3b34f349520278afe6869de91ab5155
#
_entry.id   b3b34f349520278afe6869de91ab5155
#
_cell.length_a   1.000
_cell.length_b   1.000
_cell.length_c   1.000
_cell.angle_alpha   90.00
_cell.angle_beta   90.00
_cell.angle_gamma   90.00
#
_symmetry.space_group_name_H-M   'P 1'
#
loop_
_entity.id
_entity.type
_entity.pdbx_description
1 polymer ?
#
loop_
_entity_poly.entity_id
_entity_poly.type
_entity_poly.pdbx_seq_one_letter_code
_entity_poly.pdbx_strand_id
1 'polypeptide(L)'
;SATNINDATNADTSMDTTIGEITQSLGALSGSMVALKAYQSVATTTAAHLRQAASNLQDTDFAEETAKLTKQSLIKNYALAMVATANAEEMEKLKLLA
;
A
#
# COMPACT_ATOMS: atom_id res chain seq x y z
N SER A 1 44.56 -52.28 20.01
CA SER A 1 45.74 -51.64 20.56
C SER A 1 45.44 -50.21 21.02
N ALA A 2 46.34 -49.64 21.75
CA ALA A 2 46.22 -48.27 22.25
C ALA A 2 46.05 -47.25 21.11
N THR A 3 46.70 -47.47 19.96
CA THR A 3 46.56 -46.64 18.78
C THR A 3 45.12 -46.63 18.22
N ASN A 4 44.51 -47.80 18.17
CA ASN A 4 43.11 -47.93 17.72
C ASN A 4 42.11 -47.24 18.65
N ILE A 5 42.39 -47.33 19.95
CA ILE A 5 41.59 -46.66 20.98
C ILE A 5 41.71 -45.13 20.87
N ASN A 6 42.96 -44.65 20.66
CA ASN A 6 43.21 -43.22 20.47
C ASN A 6 42.53 -42.70 19.19
N ASP A 7 42.59 -43.46 18.11
CA ASP A 7 41.91 -43.08 16.87
C ASP A 7 40.38 -43.04 17.04
N ALA A 8 39.83 -43.98 17.77
CA ALA A 8 38.41 -44.00 18.08
C ALA A 8 38.01 -42.79 18.94
N THR A 9 38.82 -42.45 19.95
CA THR A 9 38.60 -41.29 20.82
C THR A 9 38.70 -39.99 20.03
N ASN A 10 39.69 -39.88 19.15
CA ASN A 10 39.85 -38.70 18.28
C ASN A 10 38.66 -38.55 17.30
N ALA A 11 38.17 -39.66 16.75
CA ALA A 11 37.01 -39.65 15.91
C ALA A 11 35.77 -39.22 16.68
N ASP A 12 35.57 -39.69 17.89
CA ASP A 12 34.47 -39.29 18.76
C ASP A 12 34.51 -37.79 19.07
N THR A 13 35.68 -37.27 19.42
CA THR A 13 35.89 -35.83 19.67
C THR A 13 35.61 -35.02 18.43
N SER A 14 36.03 -35.48 17.26
CA SER A 14 35.75 -34.78 15.96
C SER A 14 34.26 -34.76 15.66
N MET A 15 33.57 -35.85 15.91
CA MET A 15 32.12 -35.96 15.74
C MET A 15 31.38 -35.01 16.67
N ASP A 16 31.77 -34.93 17.96
CA ASP A 16 31.17 -33.99 18.92
C ASP A 16 31.37 -32.56 18.50
N THR A 17 32.57 -32.22 18.02
CA THR A 17 32.87 -30.87 17.51
C THR A 17 32.01 -30.55 16.32
N THR A 18 31.88 -31.46 15.36
CA THR A 18 31.05 -31.29 14.16
C THR A 18 29.57 -31.12 14.52
N ILE A 19 29.06 -31.93 15.43
CA ILE A 19 27.70 -31.85 15.94
C ILE A 19 27.47 -30.48 16.60
N GLY A 20 28.43 -30.03 17.41
CA GLY A 20 28.38 -28.71 18.05
C GLY A 20 28.34 -27.57 17.03
N GLU A 21 29.14 -27.65 15.96
CA GLU A 21 29.15 -26.65 14.88
C GLU A 21 27.83 -26.64 14.11
N ILE A 22 27.28 -27.83 13.84
CA ILE A 22 25.97 -27.95 13.16
C ILE A 22 24.88 -27.36 14.05
N THR A 23 24.87 -27.67 15.32
CA THR A 23 23.89 -27.15 16.28
C THR A 23 23.96 -25.64 16.37
N GLN A 24 25.16 -25.06 16.38
CA GLN A 24 25.39 -23.63 16.39
C GLN A 24 24.89 -22.99 15.10
N SER A 25 25.17 -23.62 13.96
CA SER A 25 24.69 -23.14 12.65
C SER A 25 23.18 -23.19 12.55
N LEU A 26 22.56 -24.24 13.07
CA LEU A 26 21.10 -24.34 13.11
C LEU A 26 20.50 -23.26 14.00
N GLY A 27 21.11 -22.96 15.13
CA GLY A 27 20.69 -21.88 16.01
C GLY A 27 20.77 -20.53 15.32
N ALA A 28 21.87 -20.26 14.63
CA ALA A 28 22.05 -19.02 13.86
C ALA A 28 21.02 -18.92 12.73
N LEU A 29 20.78 -20.02 12.02
CA LEU A 29 19.79 -20.08 10.96
C LEU A 29 18.38 -19.84 11.50
N SER A 30 18.03 -20.44 12.61
CA SER A 30 16.73 -20.23 13.28
C SER A 30 16.55 -18.77 13.69
N GLY A 31 17.58 -18.16 14.24
CA GLY A 31 17.58 -16.74 14.58
C GLY A 31 17.38 -15.86 13.34
N SER A 32 18.05 -16.18 12.25
CA SER A 32 17.87 -15.46 10.98
C SER A 32 16.46 -15.62 10.43
N MET A 33 15.87 -16.80 10.54
CA MET A 33 14.49 -17.04 10.13
C MET A 33 13.48 -16.24 10.94
N VAL A 34 13.70 -16.15 12.26
CA VAL A 34 12.85 -15.31 13.13
C VAL A 34 12.95 -13.85 12.74
N ALA A 35 14.16 -13.34 12.54
CA ALA A 35 14.38 -11.97 12.09
C ALA A 35 13.72 -11.72 10.72
N LEU A 36 13.87 -12.65 9.79
CA LEU A 36 13.28 -12.54 8.46
C LEU A 36 11.76 -12.52 8.51
N LYS A 37 11.15 -13.33 9.35
CA LYS A 37 9.69 -13.30 9.58
C LYS A 37 9.24 -11.96 10.17
N ALA A 38 10.02 -11.39 11.08
CA ALA A 38 9.72 -10.08 11.64
C ALA A 38 9.77 -8.99 10.56
N TYR A 39 10.79 -8.99 9.71
CA TYR A 39 10.89 -8.05 8.59
C TYR A 39 9.76 -8.25 7.58
N GLN A 40 9.40 -9.49 7.30
CA GLN A 40 8.27 -9.80 6.42
C GLN A 40 6.96 -9.25 6.98
N SER A 41 6.74 -9.38 8.27
CA SER A 41 5.56 -8.83 8.95
C SER A 41 5.52 -7.31 8.85
N VAL A 42 6.65 -6.63 9.08
CA VAL A 42 6.76 -5.18 8.94
C VAL A 42 6.50 -4.77 7.50
N ALA A 43 7.09 -5.47 6.53
CA ALA A 43 6.89 -5.17 5.10
C ALA A 43 5.42 -5.33 4.68
N THR A 44 4.77 -6.39 5.15
CA THR A 44 3.34 -6.63 4.87
C THR A 44 2.46 -5.52 5.47
N THR A 45 2.74 -5.13 6.71
CA THR A 45 2.01 -4.05 7.39
C THR A 45 2.23 -2.72 6.68
N THR A 46 3.48 -2.42 6.31
CA THR A 46 3.82 -1.20 5.56
C THR A 46 3.10 -1.15 4.22
N ALA A 47 3.09 -2.28 3.48
CA ALA A 47 2.38 -2.37 2.21
C ALA A 47 0.87 -2.14 2.38
N ALA A 48 0.27 -2.68 3.45
CA ALA A 48 -1.14 -2.44 3.76
C ALA A 48 -1.41 -0.96 4.05
N HIS A 49 -0.56 -0.31 4.84
CA HIS A 49 -0.67 1.12 5.11
C HIS A 49 -0.51 1.98 3.87
N LEU A 50 0.43 1.63 2.99
CA LEU A 50 0.63 2.35 1.72
C LEU A 50 -0.59 2.20 0.79
N ARG A 51 -1.17 1.01 0.71
CA ARG A 51 -2.42 0.80 -0.06
C ARG A 51 -3.57 1.61 0.51
N GLN A 52 -3.68 1.66 1.83
CA GLN A 52 -4.70 2.46 2.50
C GLN A 52 -4.53 3.94 2.21
N ALA A 53 -3.29 4.45 2.29
CA ALA A 53 -2.99 5.84 1.97
C ALA A 53 -3.28 6.15 0.50
N ALA A 54 -2.91 5.26 -0.43
CA ALA A 54 -3.21 5.42 -1.85
C ALA A 54 -4.71 5.44 -2.11
N SER A 55 -5.47 4.56 -1.46
CA SER A 55 -6.93 4.53 -1.56
C SER A 55 -7.55 5.82 -1.04
N ASN A 56 -7.08 6.32 0.10
CA ASN A 56 -7.56 7.58 0.66
C ASN A 56 -7.29 8.78 -0.26
N LEU A 57 -6.11 8.81 -0.89
CA LEU A 57 -5.76 9.85 -1.86
C LEU A 57 -6.65 9.79 -3.10
N GLN A 58 -6.88 8.59 -3.64
CA GLN A 58 -7.76 8.39 -4.79
C GLN A 58 -9.19 8.82 -4.47
N ASP A 59 -9.69 8.45 -3.30
CA ASP A 59 -11.05 8.83 -2.88
C ASP A 59 -11.17 10.34 -2.70
N THR A 60 -10.15 10.98 -2.16
CA THR A 60 -10.10 12.44 -2.01
C THR A 60 -10.09 13.13 -3.35
N ASP A 61 -9.26 12.68 -4.30
CA ASP A 61 -9.19 13.24 -5.66
C ASP A 61 -10.51 13.03 -6.40
N PHE A 62 -11.14 11.87 -6.26
CA PHE A 62 -12.43 11.59 -6.85
C PHE A 62 -13.51 12.51 -6.30
N ALA A 63 -13.54 12.71 -4.97
CA ALA A 63 -14.50 13.62 -4.33
C ALA A 63 -14.30 15.06 -4.79
N GLU A 64 -13.05 15.52 -4.90
CA GLU A 64 -12.72 16.86 -5.38
C GLU A 64 -13.15 17.05 -6.84
N GLU A 65 -12.85 16.08 -7.69
CA GLU A 65 -13.23 16.14 -9.11
C GLU A 65 -14.76 16.11 -9.28
N THR A 66 -15.44 15.29 -8.50
CA THR A 66 -16.91 15.23 -8.48
C THR A 66 -17.51 16.56 -8.04
N ALA A 67 -16.94 17.20 -7.04
CA ALA A 67 -17.39 18.52 -6.58
C ALA A 67 -17.20 19.59 -7.66
N LYS A 68 -16.07 19.58 -8.37
CA LYS A 68 -15.82 20.48 -9.51
C LYS A 68 -16.85 20.25 -10.63
N LEU A 69 -17.10 19.00 -10.96
CA LEU A 69 -18.05 18.65 -12.02
C LEU A 69 -19.46 19.12 -11.66
N THR A 70 -19.87 18.91 -10.42
CA THR A 70 -21.18 19.36 -9.92
C THR A 70 -21.27 20.88 -9.97
N LYS A 71 -20.24 21.60 -9.54
CA LYS A 71 -20.17 23.06 -9.61
C LYS A 71 -20.31 23.56 -11.05
N GLN A 72 -19.58 22.95 -11.98
CA GLN A 72 -19.63 23.33 -13.38
C GLN A 72 -21.02 23.07 -13.99
N SER A 73 -21.67 21.96 -13.65
CA SER A 73 -23.02 21.65 -14.06
C SER A 73 -24.02 22.67 -13.54
N LEU A 74 -23.91 23.06 -12.28
CA LEU A 74 -24.77 24.09 -11.68
C LEU A 74 -24.57 25.43 -12.35
N ILE A 75 -23.34 25.84 -12.60
CA ILE A 75 -23.04 27.10 -13.30
C ILE A 75 -23.62 27.07 -14.72
N LYS A 76 -23.46 25.98 -15.44
CA LYS A 76 -24.03 25.81 -16.78
C LYS A 76 -25.57 25.92 -16.76
N ASN A 77 -26.22 25.22 -15.84
CA ASN A 77 -27.67 25.23 -15.72
C ASN A 77 -28.19 26.62 -15.36
N TYR A 78 -27.48 27.30 -14.43
CA TYR A 78 -27.82 28.67 -14.05
C TYR A 78 -27.67 29.63 -15.26
N ALA A 79 -26.58 29.51 -15.99
CA ALA A 79 -26.35 30.34 -17.18
C ALA A 79 -27.42 30.12 -18.23
N LEU A 80 -27.84 28.89 -18.48
CA LEU A 80 -28.92 28.56 -19.41
C LEU A 80 -30.24 29.16 -18.97
N ALA A 81 -30.55 29.11 -17.65
CA ALA A 81 -31.74 29.73 -17.11
C ALA A 81 -31.72 31.26 -17.26
N MET A 82 -30.58 31.89 -17.05
CA MET A 82 -30.41 33.32 -17.23
C MET A 82 -30.60 33.74 -18.71
N VAL A 83 -30.07 32.95 -19.64
CA VAL A 83 -30.25 33.20 -21.08
C VAL A 83 -31.71 33.06 -21.44
N ALA A 84 -32.40 32.05 -20.93
CA ALA A 84 -33.83 31.85 -21.17
C ALA A 84 -34.66 33.05 -20.67
N THR A 85 -34.32 33.54 -19.48
CA THR A 85 -35.00 34.73 -18.88
C THR A 85 -34.73 35.98 -19.74
N ALA A 86 -33.49 36.19 -20.15
CA ALA A 86 -33.12 37.34 -21.01
C ALA A 86 -33.87 37.27 -22.33
N ASN A 87 -33.96 36.11 -22.95
CA ASN A 87 -34.70 35.94 -24.21
C ASN A 87 -36.20 36.22 -24.04
N ALA A 88 -36.79 35.80 -22.93
CA ALA A 88 -38.20 36.08 -22.63
C ALA A 88 -38.45 37.58 -22.47
N GLU A 89 -37.57 38.31 -21.79
CA GLU A 89 -37.62 39.75 -21.65
C GLU A 89 -37.49 40.48 -22.99
N GLU A 90 -36.60 40.01 -23.85
CA GLU A 90 -36.45 40.56 -25.18
C GLU A 90 -37.72 40.34 -26.03
N MET A 91 -38.35 39.21 -25.95
CA MET A 91 -39.62 38.92 -26.62
C MET A 91 -40.75 39.80 -26.09
N GLU A 92 -40.81 40.10 -24.83
CA GLU A 92 -41.80 41.02 -24.23
C GLU A 92 -41.59 42.45 -24.78
N LYS A 93 -40.34 42.89 -24.81
CA LYS A 93 -40.00 44.21 -25.43
C LYS A 93 -40.42 44.31 -26.85
N LEU A 94 -40.21 43.26 -27.64
CA LEU A 94 -40.64 43.20 -29.03
C LEU A 94 -42.16 43.33 -29.15
N LYS A 95 -42.92 42.70 -28.28
CA LYS A 95 -44.38 42.79 -28.22
C LYS A 95 -44.85 44.21 -27.90
N LEU A 96 -44.15 44.91 -27.03
CA LEU A 96 -44.46 46.28 -26.66
C LEU A 96 -44.19 47.25 -27.80
N LEU A 97 -43.23 46.96 -28.67
CA LEU A 97 -42.87 47.79 -29.81
C LEU A 97 -43.72 47.54 -31.02
N ALA A 98 -44.36 46.40 -31.08
CA ALA A 98 -45.29 46.06 -32.16
C ALA A 98 -46.66 46.57 -31.81
#